data_6af2401b1dbc70f4cac8ea6eff37820d
#
_entry.id   6af2401b1dbc70f4cac8ea6eff37820d
#
_cell.length_a   1.000
_cell.length_b   1.000
_cell.length_c   1.000
_cell.angle_alpha   90.00
_cell.angle_beta   90.00
_cell.angle_gamma   90.00
#
_symmetry.space_group_name_H-M   'P 1'
#
loop_
_entity.id
_entity.type
_entity.pdbx_description
1 polymer ?
#
loop_
_entity_poly.entity_id
_entity_poly.type
_entity_poly.pdbx_seq_one_letter_code
_entity_poly.pdbx_strand_id
1 'polypeptide(L)'
;MKNKSKLLWLGSFFLPFLLLLLVWMTLQLAPFGDNNLLVSDLGTQYMPFLSFLKRSFHEGITTFYSFSNEIGESIVPLAAYYLLSPFNVLAFFFPYEQLPIAILWIITLKLALMGTTMFSYLKYTYQKVDGTTLLFSTSYSFCGFVTVYSQNFMWLDALILFPLILLGLQRLWDQRKWGLYSITLFLAIVTNYYMGYMICLFAVLYSIYWFFKKNTQAHAIRQFFKQSPLFILVSFLTGTATSFLLLPAAEGMLYTKKADFDVSTFFLTPKFNTSFFLSLIHISE
;
A
#
# COMPACT_ATOMS: atom_id res chain seq x y z
N MET A 1 8.67 5.86 32.18
CA MET A 1 8.24 6.35 30.85
C MET A 1 8.53 5.35 29.70
N LYS A 2 9.71 4.72 29.60
CA LYS A 2 10.06 3.76 28.52
C LYS A 2 9.09 2.56 28.43
N ASN A 3 8.69 1.98 29.56
CA ASN A 3 7.78 0.81 29.58
C ASN A 3 6.37 1.16 29.07
N LYS A 4 5.81 2.33 29.44
CA LYS A 4 4.51 2.80 28.96
C LYS A 4 4.53 3.00 27.44
N SER A 5 5.61 3.56 26.88
CA SER A 5 5.76 3.75 25.43
C SER A 5 5.83 2.42 24.68
N LYS A 6 6.51 1.40 25.23
CA LYS A 6 6.54 0.07 24.62
C LYS A 6 5.17 -0.61 24.67
N LEU A 7 4.48 -0.49 25.81
CA LEU A 7 3.14 -1.06 25.96
C LEU A 7 2.15 -0.47 24.96
N LEU A 8 2.13 0.84 24.79
CA LEU A 8 1.25 1.51 23.82
C LEU A 8 1.64 1.19 22.37
N TRP A 9 2.93 1.02 22.09
CA TRP A 9 3.38 0.59 20.78
C TRP A 9 2.94 -0.85 20.47
N LEU A 10 3.05 -1.78 21.41
CA LEU A 10 2.49 -3.12 21.28
C LEU A 10 0.96 -3.07 21.17
N GLY A 11 0.32 -2.21 21.97
CA GLY A 11 -1.12 -1.99 21.90
C GLY A 11 -1.59 -1.54 20.51
N SER A 12 -0.77 -0.76 19.78
CA SER A 12 -1.12 -0.32 18.41
C SER A 12 -1.12 -1.45 17.37
N PHE A 13 -0.50 -2.59 17.69
CA PHE A 13 -0.63 -3.83 16.92
C PHE A 13 -1.80 -4.70 17.43
N PHE A 14 -1.79 -4.99 18.73
CA PHE A 14 -2.74 -5.95 19.27
C PHE A 14 -4.18 -5.44 19.32
N LEU A 15 -4.41 -4.14 19.47
CA LEU A 15 -5.77 -3.60 19.52
C LEU A 15 -6.51 -3.78 18.18
N PRO A 16 -5.99 -3.32 17.02
CA PRO A 16 -6.66 -3.60 15.75
C PRO A 16 -6.71 -5.10 15.44
N PHE A 17 -5.69 -5.88 15.81
CA PHE A 17 -5.68 -7.33 15.64
C PHE A 17 -6.85 -7.99 16.38
N LEU A 18 -7.02 -7.70 17.66
CA LEU A 18 -8.09 -8.29 18.50
C LEU A 18 -9.48 -7.80 18.06
N LEU A 19 -9.62 -6.52 17.68
CA LEU A 19 -10.88 -6.00 17.15
C LEU A 19 -11.29 -6.74 15.87
N LEU A 20 -10.33 -7.01 14.97
CA LEU A 20 -10.62 -7.81 13.78
C LEU A 20 -11.00 -9.24 14.10
N LEU A 21 -10.33 -9.90 15.05
CA LEU A 21 -10.72 -11.23 15.48
C LEU A 21 -12.15 -11.25 16.00
N LEU A 22 -12.57 -10.26 16.78
CA LEU A 22 -13.95 -10.14 17.24
C LEU A 22 -14.93 -10.00 16.07
N VAL A 23 -14.59 -9.18 15.06
CA VAL A 23 -15.40 -9.03 13.85
C VAL A 23 -15.50 -10.37 13.09
N TRP A 24 -14.38 -11.07 12.91
CA TRP A 24 -14.37 -12.37 12.22
C TRP A 24 -15.20 -13.41 12.97
N MET A 25 -15.15 -13.43 14.30
CA MET A 25 -15.98 -14.30 15.15
C MET A 25 -17.47 -13.98 15.01
N THR A 26 -17.84 -12.69 15.04
CA THR A 26 -19.25 -12.28 14.90
C THR A 26 -19.82 -12.56 13.51
N LEU A 27 -18.99 -12.48 12.46
CA LEU A 27 -19.35 -12.81 11.10
C LEU A 27 -19.25 -14.32 10.81
N GLN A 28 -18.86 -15.13 11.79
CA GLN A 28 -18.66 -16.58 11.65
C GLN A 28 -17.77 -16.94 10.46
N LEU A 29 -16.69 -16.16 10.25
CA LEU A 29 -15.72 -16.44 9.18
C LEU A 29 -14.78 -17.58 9.60
N ALA A 30 -14.44 -18.48 8.68
CA ALA A 30 -13.48 -19.55 8.94
C ALA A 30 -12.12 -18.98 9.40
N PRO A 31 -11.50 -19.51 10.47
CA PRO A 31 -11.79 -20.77 11.18
C PRO A 31 -12.82 -20.66 12.31
N PHE A 32 -13.50 -19.55 12.50
CA PHE A 32 -14.46 -19.31 13.61
C PHE A 32 -15.89 -19.73 13.27
N GLY A 33 -16.17 -20.10 12.02
CA GLY A 33 -17.45 -20.56 11.50
C GLY A 33 -17.32 -21.02 10.06
N ASP A 34 -18.44 -21.14 9.36
CA ASP A 34 -18.50 -21.72 8.01
C ASP A 34 -18.47 -20.68 6.87
N ASN A 35 -18.53 -19.40 7.20
CA ASN A 35 -18.48 -18.33 6.21
C ASN A 35 -17.04 -18.04 5.76
N ASN A 36 -16.89 -17.40 4.59
CA ASN A 36 -15.60 -16.94 4.08
C ASN A 36 -15.69 -15.51 3.52
N LEU A 37 -14.51 -14.91 3.27
CA LEU A 37 -14.40 -13.55 2.73
C LEU A 37 -14.43 -13.50 1.18
N LEU A 38 -14.65 -14.61 0.49
CA LEU A 38 -14.53 -14.70 -0.97
C LEU A 38 -15.71 -14.02 -1.68
N VAL A 39 -15.79 -12.71 -1.59
CA VAL A 39 -16.80 -11.89 -2.28
C VAL A 39 -16.13 -11.10 -3.42
N SER A 40 -16.88 -10.87 -4.50
CA SER A 40 -16.41 -10.07 -5.64
C SER A 40 -15.03 -10.56 -6.16
N ASP A 41 -14.13 -9.63 -6.46
CA ASP A 41 -12.79 -9.91 -7.02
C ASP A 41 -11.92 -10.76 -6.10
N LEU A 42 -12.15 -10.75 -4.79
CA LEU A 42 -11.40 -11.57 -3.86
C LEU A 42 -11.57 -13.07 -4.14
N GLY A 43 -12.81 -13.49 -4.45
CA GLY A 43 -13.09 -14.89 -4.79
C GLY A 43 -12.77 -15.25 -6.23
N THR A 44 -13.08 -14.35 -7.18
CA THR A 44 -12.98 -14.64 -8.61
C THR A 44 -11.60 -14.36 -9.22
N GLN A 45 -10.79 -13.51 -8.57
CA GLN A 45 -9.52 -13.06 -9.12
C GLN A 45 -8.34 -13.24 -8.14
N TYR A 46 -8.41 -12.67 -6.93
CA TYR A 46 -7.23 -12.59 -6.06
C TYR A 46 -6.85 -13.92 -5.41
N MET A 47 -7.83 -14.71 -5.00
CA MET A 47 -7.60 -16.06 -4.48
C MET A 47 -7.05 -17.00 -5.56
N PRO A 48 -7.57 -17.07 -6.81
CA PRO A 48 -6.95 -17.76 -7.92
C PRO A 48 -5.49 -17.35 -8.19
N PHE A 49 -5.15 -16.06 -8.15
CA PHE A 49 -3.76 -15.61 -8.33
C PHE A 49 -2.85 -16.06 -7.19
N LEU A 50 -3.34 -16.06 -5.95
CA LEU A 50 -2.57 -16.57 -4.82
C LEU A 50 -2.37 -18.10 -4.92
N SER A 51 -3.39 -18.82 -5.37
CA SER A 51 -3.31 -20.26 -5.69
C SER A 51 -2.30 -20.54 -6.80
N PHE A 52 -2.31 -19.74 -7.86
CA PHE A 52 -1.33 -19.80 -8.95
C PHE A 52 0.10 -19.57 -8.43
N LEU A 53 0.32 -18.55 -7.60
CA LEU A 53 1.63 -18.30 -6.98
C LEU A 53 2.12 -19.52 -6.21
N LYS A 54 1.27 -20.08 -5.36
CA LYS A 54 1.60 -21.28 -4.57
C LYS A 54 1.94 -22.47 -5.46
N ARG A 55 1.13 -22.74 -6.49
CA ARG A 55 1.36 -23.83 -7.44
C ARG A 55 2.68 -23.66 -8.20
N SER A 56 2.96 -22.43 -8.67
CA SER A 56 4.21 -22.13 -9.39
C SER A 56 5.46 -22.45 -8.58
N PHE A 57 5.43 -22.18 -7.28
CA PHE A 57 6.54 -22.56 -6.39
C PHE A 57 6.64 -24.07 -6.18
N HIS A 58 5.52 -24.81 -6.04
CA HIS A 58 5.53 -26.25 -5.84
C HIS A 58 5.98 -27.02 -7.08
N GLU A 59 5.58 -26.55 -8.25
CA GLU A 59 5.90 -27.19 -9.54
C GLU A 59 7.24 -26.71 -10.13
N GLY A 60 7.91 -25.74 -9.46
CA GLY A 60 9.16 -25.16 -9.95
C GLY A 60 9.00 -24.37 -11.24
N ILE A 61 7.80 -23.84 -11.50
CA ILE A 61 7.53 -23.03 -12.69
C ILE A 61 8.19 -21.67 -12.51
N THR A 62 9.33 -21.47 -13.17
CA THR A 62 10.11 -20.21 -13.11
C THR A 62 9.94 -19.37 -14.37
N THR A 63 8.94 -19.64 -15.20
CA THR A 63 8.74 -18.92 -16.45
C THR A 63 8.08 -17.58 -16.24
N PHE A 64 8.57 -16.55 -16.94
CA PHE A 64 7.97 -15.22 -16.99
C PHE A 64 6.67 -15.18 -17.82
N TYR A 65 6.24 -16.32 -18.36
CA TYR A 65 5.07 -16.48 -19.21
C TYR A 65 4.26 -17.71 -18.77
N SER A 66 2.93 -17.61 -18.77
CA SER A 66 2.03 -18.70 -18.40
C SER A 66 0.86 -18.82 -19.36
N PHE A 67 0.56 -20.05 -19.76
CA PHE A 67 -0.68 -20.41 -20.46
C PHE A 67 -1.85 -20.68 -19.50
N SER A 68 -1.62 -20.64 -18.18
CA SER A 68 -2.69 -20.84 -17.19
C SER A 68 -3.57 -19.60 -16.99
N ASN A 69 -3.15 -18.45 -17.53
CA ASN A 69 -3.92 -17.21 -17.52
C ASN A 69 -4.37 -16.92 -18.94
N GLU A 70 -5.69 -16.89 -19.15
CA GLU A 70 -6.31 -16.62 -20.47
C GLU A 70 -5.69 -17.43 -21.62
N ILE A 71 -5.29 -16.76 -22.70
CA ILE A 71 -4.65 -17.37 -23.89
C ILE A 71 -3.11 -17.44 -23.76
N GLY A 72 -2.58 -17.11 -22.60
CA GLY A 72 -1.15 -16.98 -22.31
C GLY A 72 -0.69 -15.55 -22.27
N GLU A 73 -0.04 -15.19 -21.17
CA GLU A 73 0.47 -13.83 -20.96
C GLU A 73 1.74 -13.80 -20.11
N SER A 74 2.41 -12.63 -20.10
CA SER A 74 3.51 -12.38 -19.19
C SER A 74 3.02 -12.32 -17.76
N ILE A 75 3.67 -13.07 -16.85
CA ILE A 75 3.35 -13.08 -15.42
C ILE A 75 3.87 -11.82 -14.72
N VAL A 76 4.82 -11.10 -15.32
CA VAL A 76 5.47 -9.96 -14.65
C VAL A 76 4.50 -8.83 -14.29
N PRO A 77 3.58 -8.37 -15.18
CA PRO A 77 2.57 -7.38 -14.79
C PRO A 77 1.65 -7.87 -13.67
N LEU A 78 1.23 -9.15 -13.73
CA LEU A 78 0.42 -9.76 -12.69
C LEU A 78 1.16 -9.79 -11.35
N ALA A 79 2.41 -10.24 -11.35
CA ALA A 79 3.24 -10.30 -10.16
C ALA A 79 3.47 -8.90 -9.55
N ALA A 80 3.80 -7.92 -10.38
CA ALA A 80 4.06 -6.55 -9.95
C ALA A 80 2.84 -5.85 -9.33
N TYR A 81 1.63 -6.33 -9.63
CA TYR A 81 0.41 -5.77 -9.07
C TYR A 81 -0.16 -6.61 -7.92
N TYR A 82 -0.13 -7.95 -7.99
CA TYR A 82 -0.89 -8.81 -7.07
C TYR A 82 -0.01 -9.67 -6.15
N LEU A 83 1.20 -10.08 -6.56
CA LEU A 83 1.85 -11.26 -5.97
C LEU A 83 3.09 -10.95 -5.13
N LEU A 84 3.70 -9.77 -5.26
CA LEU A 84 4.99 -9.45 -4.62
C LEU A 84 4.87 -9.01 -3.15
N SER A 85 3.70 -9.15 -2.54
CA SER A 85 3.54 -8.92 -1.11
C SER A 85 4.29 -9.98 -0.30
N PRO A 86 5.15 -9.60 0.67
CA PRO A 86 5.84 -10.57 1.53
C PRO A 86 4.85 -11.38 2.38
N PHE A 87 3.66 -10.87 2.63
CA PHE A 87 2.62 -11.57 3.40
C PHE A 87 2.02 -12.76 2.64
N ASN A 88 2.15 -12.79 1.31
CA ASN A 88 1.68 -13.92 0.50
C ASN A 88 2.41 -15.24 0.85
N VAL A 89 3.59 -15.15 1.50
CA VAL A 89 4.30 -16.31 2.04
C VAL A 89 3.43 -17.10 3.03
N LEU A 90 2.50 -16.45 3.73
CA LEU A 90 1.59 -17.15 4.64
C LEU A 90 0.73 -18.19 3.93
N ALA A 91 0.37 -17.99 2.67
CA ALA A 91 -0.42 -18.94 1.90
C ALA A 91 0.27 -20.31 1.72
N PHE A 92 1.60 -20.37 1.81
CA PHE A 92 2.34 -21.62 1.68
C PHE A 92 2.17 -22.55 2.89
N PHE A 93 1.79 -22.03 4.04
CA PHE A 93 1.53 -22.81 5.25
C PHE A 93 0.13 -23.41 5.35
N PHE A 94 -0.76 -23.08 4.39
CA PHE A 94 -2.14 -23.58 4.36
C PHE A 94 -2.34 -24.50 3.16
N PRO A 95 -3.15 -25.59 3.26
CA PRO A 95 -3.57 -26.36 2.10
C PRO A 95 -4.41 -25.49 1.14
N TYR A 96 -4.61 -25.93 -0.10
CA TYR A 96 -5.32 -25.14 -1.12
C TYR A 96 -6.76 -24.80 -0.71
N GLU A 97 -7.45 -25.74 -0.07
CA GLU A 97 -8.83 -25.59 0.41
C GLU A 97 -8.95 -24.53 1.52
N GLN A 98 -7.85 -24.27 2.22
CA GLN A 98 -7.79 -23.30 3.31
C GLN A 98 -7.17 -21.94 2.92
N LEU A 99 -6.94 -21.69 1.65
CA LEU A 99 -6.46 -20.38 1.18
C LEU A 99 -7.37 -19.21 1.59
N PRO A 100 -8.70 -19.34 1.68
CA PRO A 100 -9.55 -18.28 2.25
C PRO A 100 -9.16 -17.89 3.67
N ILE A 101 -8.78 -18.88 4.50
CA ILE A 101 -8.29 -18.65 5.86
C ILE A 101 -6.94 -17.94 5.86
N ALA A 102 -6.03 -18.35 4.95
CA ALA A 102 -4.74 -17.68 4.78
C ALA A 102 -4.92 -16.19 4.43
N ILE A 103 -5.84 -15.87 3.51
CA ILE A 103 -6.16 -14.49 3.12
C ILE A 103 -6.70 -13.70 4.31
N LEU A 104 -7.58 -14.28 5.11
CA LEU A 104 -8.10 -13.65 6.33
C LEU A 104 -6.96 -13.26 7.29
N TRP A 105 -5.99 -14.14 7.52
CA TRP A 105 -4.83 -13.87 8.36
C TRP A 105 -3.90 -12.83 7.74
N ILE A 106 -3.71 -12.84 6.41
CA ILE A 106 -2.93 -11.83 5.69
C ILE A 106 -3.54 -10.44 5.92
N ILE A 107 -4.85 -10.30 5.72
CA ILE A 107 -5.57 -9.03 5.94
C ILE A 107 -5.44 -8.59 7.40
N THR A 108 -5.67 -9.50 8.34
CA THR A 108 -5.62 -9.22 9.78
C THR A 108 -4.25 -8.69 10.20
N LEU A 109 -3.18 -9.35 9.78
CA LEU A 109 -1.81 -8.94 10.08
C LEU A 109 -1.46 -7.60 9.45
N LYS A 110 -1.88 -7.36 8.20
CA LYS A 110 -1.64 -6.09 7.51
C LYS A 110 -2.32 -4.93 8.23
N LEU A 111 -3.58 -5.07 8.62
CA LEU A 111 -4.31 -4.02 9.36
C LEU A 111 -3.68 -3.76 10.73
N ALA A 112 -3.25 -4.80 11.44
CA ALA A 112 -2.55 -4.65 12.71
C ALA A 112 -1.21 -3.88 12.55
N LEU A 113 -0.44 -4.19 11.50
CA LEU A 113 0.80 -3.49 11.19
C LEU A 113 0.58 -2.03 10.75
N MET A 114 -0.52 -1.73 10.06
CA MET A 114 -0.89 -0.34 9.74
C MET A 114 -1.03 0.50 11.00
N GLY A 115 -1.66 -0.03 12.05
CA GLY A 115 -1.73 0.63 13.36
C GLY A 115 -0.35 0.91 13.95
N THR A 116 0.56 -0.07 13.89
CA THR A 116 1.92 0.05 14.43
C THR A 116 2.77 1.08 13.69
N THR A 117 2.70 1.11 12.37
CA THR A 117 3.46 2.06 11.55
C THR A 117 2.93 3.47 11.71
N MET A 118 1.60 3.65 11.76
CA MET A 118 0.97 4.93 12.03
C MET A 118 1.29 5.43 13.45
N PHE A 119 1.29 4.56 14.47
CA PHE A 119 1.70 4.93 15.81
C PHE A 119 3.15 5.45 15.82
N SER A 120 4.05 4.79 15.11
CA SER A 120 5.46 5.18 15.01
C SER A 120 5.62 6.56 14.34
N TYR A 121 4.84 6.82 13.29
CA TYR A 121 4.78 8.12 12.62
C TYR A 121 4.24 9.22 13.55
N LEU A 122 3.09 9.00 14.20
CA LEU A 122 2.46 9.96 15.10
C LEU A 122 3.37 10.29 16.30
N LYS A 123 3.97 9.25 16.90
CA LYS A 123 4.94 9.41 17.99
C LYS A 123 6.11 10.32 17.59
N TYR A 124 6.66 10.13 16.41
CA TYR A 124 7.78 10.95 15.93
C TYR A 124 7.33 12.37 15.60
N THR A 125 6.22 12.52 14.90
CA THR A 125 5.74 13.81 14.41
C THR A 125 5.29 14.73 15.53
N TYR A 126 4.56 14.19 16.51
CA TYR A 126 3.94 14.99 17.59
C TYR A 126 4.70 14.89 18.91
N GLN A 127 5.71 14.03 19.01
CA GLN A 127 6.50 13.81 20.23
C GLN A 127 5.62 13.42 21.45
N LYS A 128 4.46 12.81 21.20
CA LYS A 128 3.50 12.34 22.21
C LYS A 128 3.36 10.84 22.16
N VAL A 129 3.20 10.26 23.34
CA VAL A 129 2.96 8.81 23.51
C VAL A 129 1.91 8.62 24.60
N ASP A 130 0.66 8.63 24.19
CA ASP A 130 -0.50 8.53 25.08
C ASP A 130 -1.63 7.73 24.43
N GLY A 131 -2.78 7.64 25.11
CA GLY A 131 -3.97 6.96 24.59
C GLY A 131 -4.51 7.58 23.30
N THR A 132 -4.33 8.89 23.11
CA THR A 132 -4.75 9.58 21.89
C THR A 132 -3.93 9.12 20.68
N THR A 133 -2.61 8.95 20.86
CA THR A 133 -1.73 8.40 19.82
C THR A 133 -2.16 6.98 19.45
N LEU A 134 -2.53 6.15 20.45
CA LEU A 134 -3.04 4.80 20.22
C LEU A 134 -4.38 4.82 19.49
N LEU A 135 -5.31 5.70 19.90
CA LEU A 135 -6.61 5.85 19.26
C LEU A 135 -6.49 6.21 17.79
N PHE A 136 -5.73 7.25 17.44
CA PHE A 136 -5.56 7.66 16.04
C PHE A 136 -4.81 6.63 15.20
N SER A 137 -3.85 5.90 15.77
CA SER A 137 -3.18 4.84 15.05
C SER A 137 -4.11 3.65 14.76
N THR A 138 -4.99 3.31 15.69
CA THR A 138 -6.03 2.29 15.50
C THR A 138 -7.08 2.75 14.48
N SER A 139 -7.52 4.01 14.55
CA SER A 139 -8.46 4.59 13.58
C SER A 139 -7.91 4.58 12.14
N TYR A 140 -6.59 4.70 11.97
CA TYR A 140 -5.98 4.55 10.65
C TYR A 140 -6.16 3.14 10.08
N SER A 141 -6.02 2.10 10.91
CA SER A 141 -6.26 0.70 10.49
C SER A 141 -7.71 0.44 10.05
N PHE A 142 -8.66 1.24 10.52
CA PHE A 142 -10.09 1.13 10.22
C PHE A 142 -10.66 2.37 9.52
N CYS A 143 -9.82 3.13 8.82
CA CYS A 143 -10.31 4.28 8.06
C CYS A 143 -11.26 3.83 6.94
N GLY A 144 -12.12 4.74 6.46
CA GLY A 144 -13.13 4.44 5.45
C GLY A 144 -12.59 3.74 4.20
N PHE A 145 -11.39 4.16 3.73
CA PHE A 145 -10.72 3.49 2.61
C PHE A 145 -10.44 2.01 2.92
N VAL A 146 -9.85 1.72 4.07
CA VAL A 146 -9.52 0.34 4.47
C VAL A 146 -10.79 -0.50 4.64
N THR A 147 -11.82 0.05 5.27
CA THR A 147 -13.09 -0.65 5.48
C THR A 147 -13.74 -1.07 4.17
N VAL A 148 -13.71 -0.21 3.15
CA VAL A 148 -14.31 -0.48 1.84
C VAL A 148 -13.42 -1.39 0.98
N TYR A 149 -12.08 -1.20 1.01
CA TYR A 149 -11.15 -1.82 0.08
C TYR A 149 -10.25 -2.88 0.72
N SER A 150 -10.50 -3.35 1.94
CA SER A 150 -9.69 -4.39 2.60
C SER A 150 -9.63 -5.71 1.84
N GLN A 151 -10.65 -6.00 1.03
CA GLN A 151 -10.65 -7.13 0.10
C GLN A 151 -9.52 -7.05 -0.94
N ASN A 152 -9.09 -5.85 -1.32
CA ASN A 152 -7.93 -5.61 -2.19
C ASN A 152 -6.64 -5.69 -1.36
N PHE A 153 -6.40 -6.85 -0.77
CA PHE A 153 -5.33 -7.03 0.23
C PHE A 153 -3.92 -6.72 -0.31
N MET A 154 -3.71 -6.72 -1.64
CA MET A 154 -2.47 -6.29 -2.29
C MET A 154 -2.20 -4.78 -2.15
N TRP A 155 -3.20 -3.95 -1.86
CA TRP A 155 -3.01 -2.51 -1.64
C TRP A 155 -2.58 -2.20 -0.19
N LEU A 156 -2.83 -3.11 0.73
CA LEU A 156 -2.60 -2.87 2.16
C LEU A 156 -1.11 -2.76 2.51
N ASP A 157 -0.22 -3.38 1.74
CA ASP A 157 1.23 -3.22 1.92
C ASP A 157 1.66 -1.75 1.79
N ALA A 158 1.15 -1.07 0.78
CA ALA A 158 1.39 0.34 0.58
C ALA A 158 0.90 1.19 1.76
N LEU A 159 -0.25 0.84 2.35
CA LEU A 159 -0.80 1.52 3.51
C LEU A 159 0.00 1.24 4.80
N ILE A 160 0.61 0.06 4.94
CA ILE A 160 1.58 -0.21 6.03
C ILE A 160 2.82 0.69 5.87
N LEU A 161 3.32 0.82 4.64
CA LEU A 161 4.55 1.55 4.34
C LEU A 161 4.35 3.07 4.32
N PHE A 162 3.15 3.55 4.01
CA PHE A 162 2.85 4.97 3.86
C PHE A 162 3.23 5.82 5.07
N PRO A 163 2.85 5.49 6.32
CA PRO A 163 3.30 6.25 7.49
C PRO A 163 4.82 6.26 7.68
N LEU A 164 5.50 5.17 7.30
CA LEU A 164 6.96 5.09 7.37
C LEU A 164 7.63 5.93 6.29
N ILE A 165 7.03 6.03 5.10
CA ILE A 165 7.48 6.93 4.02
C ILE A 165 7.37 8.39 4.49
N LEU A 166 6.25 8.77 5.10
CA LEU A 166 6.08 10.13 5.65
C LEU A 166 7.10 10.43 6.75
N LEU A 167 7.33 9.47 7.64
CA LEU A 167 8.38 9.56 8.67
C LEU A 167 9.77 9.68 8.04
N GLY A 168 10.04 8.91 7.00
CA GLY A 168 11.28 8.94 6.24
C GLY A 168 11.51 10.31 5.59
N LEU A 169 10.46 10.89 4.98
CA LEU A 169 10.50 12.24 4.40
C LEU A 169 10.77 13.31 5.45
N GLN A 170 10.12 13.26 6.62
CA GLN A 170 10.42 14.17 7.72
C GLN A 170 11.89 14.11 8.12
N ARG A 171 12.44 12.89 8.27
CA ARG A 171 13.85 12.69 8.61
C ARG A 171 14.81 13.14 7.51
N LEU A 172 14.42 12.99 6.26
CA LEU A 172 15.19 13.47 5.12
C LEU A 172 15.29 15.00 5.13
N TRP A 173 14.16 15.69 5.29
CA TRP A 173 14.14 17.17 5.31
C TRP A 173 14.77 17.75 6.57
N ASP A 174 14.51 17.15 7.75
CA ASP A 174 14.96 17.68 9.04
C ASP A 174 16.41 17.30 9.38
N GLN A 175 16.85 16.10 9.00
CA GLN A 175 18.12 15.51 9.47
C GLN A 175 19.03 15.03 8.32
N ARG A 176 18.62 15.19 7.08
CA ARG A 176 19.31 14.64 5.90
C ARG A 176 19.49 13.11 5.91
N LYS A 177 18.61 12.38 6.64
CA LYS A 177 18.61 10.92 6.74
C LYS A 177 17.61 10.35 5.75
N TRP A 178 18.11 9.80 4.66
CA TRP A 178 17.30 9.34 3.52
C TRP A 178 16.96 7.85 3.54
N GLY A 179 17.71 7.00 4.28
CA GLY A 179 17.59 5.54 4.17
C GLY A 179 16.19 4.99 4.45
N LEU A 180 15.47 5.48 5.48
CA LEU A 180 14.12 5.03 5.76
C LEU A 180 13.17 5.36 4.59
N TYR A 181 13.24 6.58 4.06
CA TYR A 181 12.43 7.00 2.92
C TYR A 181 12.70 6.13 1.68
N SER A 182 13.96 5.94 1.32
CA SER A 182 14.34 5.16 0.15
C SER A 182 13.89 3.69 0.25
N ILE A 183 14.16 3.02 1.39
CA ILE A 183 13.79 1.61 1.57
C ILE A 183 12.28 1.43 1.55
N THR A 184 11.53 2.27 2.27
CA THR A 184 10.07 2.12 2.34
C THR A 184 9.38 2.50 1.04
N LEU A 185 9.89 3.47 0.30
CA LEU A 185 9.40 3.80 -1.04
C LEU A 185 9.69 2.68 -2.04
N PHE A 186 10.91 2.13 -2.03
CA PHE A 186 11.28 0.97 -2.85
C PHE A 186 10.32 -0.20 -2.62
N LEU A 187 10.11 -0.56 -1.36
CA LEU A 187 9.19 -1.64 -1.00
C LEU A 187 7.76 -1.35 -1.43
N ALA A 188 7.28 -0.12 -1.28
CA ALA A 188 5.92 0.26 -1.70
C ALA A 188 5.72 0.11 -3.22
N ILE A 189 6.71 0.48 -4.02
CA ILE A 189 6.66 0.33 -5.48
C ILE A 189 6.73 -1.16 -5.88
N VAL A 190 7.63 -1.93 -5.24
CA VAL A 190 7.82 -3.35 -5.57
C VAL A 190 6.61 -4.19 -5.18
N THR A 191 5.99 -3.93 -4.03
CA THR A 191 4.83 -4.72 -3.56
C THR A 191 3.56 -4.43 -4.36
N ASN A 192 3.40 -3.20 -4.83
CA ASN A 192 2.29 -2.81 -5.71
C ASN A 192 2.63 -1.48 -6.41
N TYR A 193 2.97 -1.54 -7.70
CA TYR A 193 3.39 -0.35 -8.46
C TYR A 193 2.29 0.72 -8.56
N TYR A 194 1.02 0.33 -8.60
CA TYR A 194 -0.11 1.26 -8.71
C TYR A 194 -0.24 2.14 -7.48
N MET A 195 -0.24 1.53 -6.29
CA MET A 195 -0.24 2.26 -5.02
C MET A 195 1.09 3.02 -4.83
N GLY A 196 2.20 2.42 -5.24
CA GLY A 196 3.52 3.07 -5.25
C GLY A 196 3.53 4.35 -6.05
N TYR A 197 2.92 4.38 -7.24
CA TYR A 197 2.75 5.57 -8.06
C TYR A 197 1.98 6.68 -7.32
N MET A 198 0.84 6.35 -6.71
CA MET A 198 0.05 7.32 -5.92
C MET A 198 0.85 7.88 -4.74
N ILE A 199 1.62 7.02 -4.06
CA ILE A 199 2.50 7.44 -2.96
C ILE A 199 3.62 8.37 -3.47
N CYS A 200 4.20 8.12 -4.65
CA CYS A 200 5.19 9.01 -5.25
C CYS A 200 4.64 10.42 -5.47
N LEU A 201 3.43 10.54 -6.04
CA LEU A 201 2.78 11.84 -6.21
C LEU A 201 2.54 12.53 -4.86
N PHE A 202 2.02 11.78 -3.89
CA PHE A 202 1.79 12.33 -2.55
C PHE A 202 3.07 12.72 -1.83
N ALA A 203 4.17 11.98 -2.03
CA ALA A 203 5.48 12.28 -1.43
C ALA A 203 6.01 13.66 -1.86
N VAL A 204 5.77 14.05 -3.12
CA VAL A 204 6.12 15.40 -3.61
C VAL A 204 5.31 16.46 -2.89
N LEU A 205 3.98 16.31 -2.83
CA LEU A 205 3.08 17.25 -2.14
C LEU A 205 3.40 17.35 -0.65
N TYR A 206 3.65 16.21 0.00
CA TYR A 206 3.99 16.17 1.41
C TYR A 206 5.35 16.80 1.70
N SER A 207 6.34 16.63 0.82
CA SER A 207 7.66 17.25 0.94
C SER A 207 7.56 18.78 0.91
N ILE A 208 6.77 19.31 -0.02
CA ILE A 208 6.49 20.76 -0.10
C ILE A 208 5.81 21.23 1.18
N TYR A 209 4.72 20.57 1.57
CA TYR A 209 3.98 20.91 2.81
C TYR A 209 4.88 20.90 4.05
N TRP A 210 5.66 19.81 4.26
CA TRP A 210 6.49 19.66 5.45
C TRP A 210 7.59 20.72 5.51
N PHE A 211 8.22 21.01 4.38
CA PHE A 211 9.26 22.04 4.32
C PHE A 211 8.72 23.42 4.69
N PHE A 212 7.64 23.87 4.06
CA PHE A 212 7.07 25.19 4.29
C PHE A 212 6.37 25.32 5.65
N LYS A 213 5.83 24.25 6.20
CA LYS A 213 5.32 24.22 7.58
C LYS A 213 6.39 24.61 8.62
N LYS A 214 7.65 24.24 8.36
CA LYS A 214 8.78 24.51 9.26
C LYS A 214 9.56 25.78 8.94
N ASN A 215 9.53 26.22 7.71
CA ASN A 215 10.33 27.32 7.20
C ASN A 215 9.41 28.45 6.71
N THR A 216 9.03 29.35 7.61
CA THR A 216 8.12 30.49 7.31
C THR A 216 8.85 31.79 6.97
N GLN A 217 10.19 31.75 6.87
CA GLN A 217 11.02 32.94 6.63
C GLN A 217 10.96 33.43 5.16
N ALA A 218 11.28 34.72 4.94
CA ALA A 218 11.24 35.33 3.61
C ALA A 218 12.09 34.61 2.54
N HIS A 219 13.12 33.85 2.95
CA HIS A 219 13.99 33.10 2.03
C HIS A 219 13.65 31.60 1.95
N ALA A 220 12.50 31.16 2.42
CA ALA A 220 12.11 29.74 2.45
C ALA A 220 12.13 29.10 1.04
N ILE A 221 11.67 29.80 0.01
CA ILE A 221 11.66 29.30 -1.37
C ILE A 221 13.10 29.01 -1.84
N ARG A 222 14.04 29.93 -1.63
CA ARG A 222 15.44 29.73 -2.01
C ARG A 222 16.07 28.56 -1.24
N GLN A 223 15.74 28.41 0.03
CA GLN A 223 16.20 27.28 0.85
C GLN A 223 15.60 25.95 0.38
N PHE A 224 14.33 25.93 -0.03
CA PHE A 224 13.69 24.75 -0.60
C PHE A 224 14.45 24.26 -1.82
N PHE A 225 14.70 25.10 -2.81
CA PHE A 225 15.47 24.73 -4.01
C PHE A 225 16.92 24.34 -3.70
N LYS A 226 17.54 24.89 -2.68
CA LYS A 226 18.88 24.47 -2.22
C LYS A 226 18.88 23.09 -1.57
N GLN A 227 17.77 22.70 -0.93
CA GLN A 227 17.66 21.44 -0.19
C GLN A 227 16.99 20.30 -0.98
N SER A 228 16.16 20.62 -1.95
CA SER A 228 15.42 19.65 -2.78
C SER A 228 16.29 18.70 -3.63
N PRO A 229 17.55 19.02 -4.05
CA PRO A 229 18.33 18.07 -4.82
C PRO A 229 18.53 16.71 -4.15
N LEU A 230 18.66 16.67 -2.82
CA LEU A 230 18.76 15.40 -2.10
C LEU A 230 17.47 14.58 -2.20
N PHE A 231 16.32 15.21 -2.04
CA PHE A 231 15.01 14.54 -2.19
C PHE A 231 14.84 14.01 -3.62
N ILE A 232 15.14 14.83 -4.62
CA ILE A 232 15.05 14.47 -6.04
C ILE A 232 15.99 13.29 -6.34
N LEU A 233 17.26 13.39 -5.92
CA LEU A 233 18.26 12.35 -6.15
C LEU A 233 17.83 11.01 -5.51
N VAL A 234 17.43 11.02 -4.25
CA VAL A 234 17.03 9.80 -3.55
C VAL A 234 15.78 9.21 -4.19
N SER A 235 14.78 10.02 -4.54
CA SER A 235 13.56 9.55 -5.20
C SER A 235 13.86 8.96 -6.57
N PHE A 236 14.72 9.62 -7.36
CA PHE A 236 15.15 9.14 -8.67
C PHE A 236 15.92 7.81 -8.57
N LEU A 237 16.91 7.73 -7.70
CA LEU A 237 17.68 6.49 -7.50
C LEU A 237 16.79 5.34 -7.00
N THR A 238 15.84 5.63 -6.10
CA THR A 238 14.87 4.62 -5.63
C THR A 238 13.97 4.15 -6.77
N GLY A 239 13.43 5.06 -7.58
CA GLY A 239 12.64 4.73 -8.76
C GLY A 239 13.45 3.94 -9.80
N THR A 240 14.69 4.34 -10.06
CA THR A 240 15.58 3.59 -10.96
C THR A 240 15.90 2.20 -10.44
N ALA A 241 16.07 2.05 -9.11
CA ALA A 241 16.28 0.73 -8.50
C ALA A 241 15.06 -0.22 -8.65
N THR A 242 13.84 0.29 -8.91
CA THR A 242 12.66 -0.53 -9.19
C THR A 242 12.46 -0.84 -10.67
N SER A 243 13.30 -0.32 -11.57
CA SER A 243 13.14 -0.48 -13.02
C SER A 243 13.22 -1.93 -13.49
N PHE A 244 13.95 -2.80 -12.79
CA PHE A 244 14.00 -4.23 -13.08
C PHE A 244 12.62 -4.91 -13.07
N LEU A 245 11.68 -4.36 -12.32
CA LEU A 245 10.29 -4.82 -12.23
C LEU A 245 9.37 -3.97 -13.12
N LEU A 246 9.51 -2.64 -13.05
CA LEU A 246 8.58 -1.72 -13.71
C LEU A 246 8.71 -1.75 -15.23
N LEU A 247 9.92 -1.88 -15.80
CA LEU A 247 10.11 -1.92 -17.25
C LEU A 247 9.49 -3.17 -17.88
N PRO A 248 9.77 -4.41 -17.42
CA PRO A 248 9.11 -5.58 -17.96
C PRO A 248 7.59 -5.60 -17.71
N ALA A 249 7.14 -5.04 -16.57
CA ALA A 249 5.69 -4.93 -16.30
C ALA A 249 5.01 -3.98 -17.29
N ALA A 250 5.62 -2.82 -17.56
CA ALA A 250 5.12 -1.85 -18.53
C ALA A 250 5.11 -2.43 -19.96
N GLU A 251 6.18 -3.13 -20.34
CA GLU A 251 6.27 -3.80 -21.63
C GLU A 251 5.15 -4.83 -21.78
N GLY A 252 4.95 -5.73 -20.80
CA GLY A 252 3.88 -6.72 -20.80
C GLY A 252 2.49 -6.09 -20.95
N MET A 253 2.24 -4.96 -20.26
CA MET A 253 0.97 -4.21 -20.39
C MET A 253 0.75 -3.62 -21.77
N LEU A 254 1.79 -3.14 -22.44
CA LEU A 254 1.69 -2.59 -23.79
C LEU A 254 1.31 -3.65 -24.82
N TYR A 255 1.75 -4.90 -24.64
CA TYR A 255 1.39 -6.01 -25.51
C TYR A 255 -0.03 -6.54 -25.27
N THR A 256 -0.51 -6.53 -24.03
CA THR A 256 -1.86 -7.02 -23.67
C THR A 256 -2.97 -6.02 -24.02
N LYS A 257 -2.69 -4.73 -23.95
CA LYS A 257 -3.57 -3.68 -24.42
C LYS A 257 -2.99 -3.13 -25.73
N LYS A 258 -3.63 -3.38 -26.87
CA LYS A 258 -3.65 -2.42 -27.98
C LYS A 258 -4.37 -1.16 -27.51
N ALA A 259 -3.85 -0.50 -26.48
CA ALA A 259 -4.29 0.80 -26.10
C ALA A 259 -3.56 1.75 -27.03
N ASP A 260 -4.30 2.44 -27.87
CA ASP A 260 -3.93 3.74 -28.33
C ASP A 260 -3.71 4.61 -27.08
N PHE A 261 -2.50 4.51 -26.52
CA PHE A 261 -2.11 5.32 -25.38
C PHE A 261 -1.74 6.68 -25.92
N ASP A 262 -2.78 7.43 -26.25
CA ASP A 262 -2.63 8.82 -26.64
C ASP A 262 -2.35 9.64 -25.38
N VAL A 263 -1.06 9.94 -25.16
CA VAL A 263 -0.58 10.78 -24.06
C VAL A 263 -1.29 12.14 -24.06
N SER A 264 -1.78 12.61 -25.21
CA SER A 264 -2.51 13.87 -25.33
C SER A 264 -3.87 13.81 -24.62
N THR A 265 -4.53 12.66 -24.63
CA THR A 265 -5.81 12.47 -23.91
C THR A 265 -5.65 12.44 -22.39
N PHE A 266 -4.43 12.16 -21.88
CA PHE A 266 -4.19 12.14 -20.44
C PHE A 266 -4.02 13.56 -19.86
N PHE A 267 -3.46 14.49 -20.63
CA PHE A 267 -3.16 15.84 -20.16
C PHE A 267 -4.14 16.93 -20.61
N LEU A 268 -4.93 16.72 -21.66
CA LEU A 268 -5.67 17.81 -22.31
C LEU A 268 -7.19 17.71 -22.29
N THR A 269 -7.76 16.58 -21.90
CA THR A 269 -9.21 16.48 -21.72
C THR A 269 -9.56 16.16 -20.28
N PRO A 270 -10.09 17.11 -19.49
CA PRO A 270 -10.68 16.77 -18.20
C PRO A 270 -11.84 15.79 -18.47
N LYS A 271 -11.62 14.52 -18.11
CA LYS A 271 -12.67 13.47 -18.20
C LYS A 271 -13.85 13.73 -17.25
N PHE A 272 -13.77 14.78 -16.46
CA PHE A 272 -14.85 15.26 -15.61
C PHE A 272 -15.65 16.30 -16.40
N ASN A 273 -16.66 15.82 -17.11
CA ASN A 273 -17.63 16.70 -17.71
C ASN A 273 -18.48 17.35 -16.60
N THR A 274 -18.91 18.60 -16.78
CA THR A 274 -19.83 19.32 -15.86
C THR A 274 -21.08 18.49 -15.53
N SER A 275 -21.52 17.62 -16.42
CA SER A 275 -22.58 16.64 -16.19
C SER A 275 -22.30 15.64 -15.05
N PHE A 276 -21.03 15.31 -14.77
CA PHE A 276 -20.68 14.45 -13.63
C PHE A 276 -20.91 15.15 -12.29
N PHE A 277 -20.58 16.43 -12.20
CA PHE A 277 -20.86 17.23 -10.99
C PHE A 277 -22.35 17.46 -10.81
N LEU A 278 -23.10 17.65 -11.88
CA LEU A 278 -24.57 17.78 -11.84
C LEU A 278 -25.25 16.48 -11.42
N SER A 279 -24.73 15.31 -11.84
CA SER A 279 -25.26 14.02 -11.38
C SER A 279 -25.00 13.73 -9.91
N LEU A 280 -23.88 14.23 -9.33
CA LEU A 280 -23.60 14.12 -7.90
C LEU A 280 -24.53 15.00 -7.05
N ILE A 281 -24.99 16.14 -7.58
CA ILE A 281 -25.95 17.04 -6.92
C ILE A 281 -27.37 16.42 -6.94
N HIS A 282 -27.75 15.71 -8.01
CA HIS A 282 -29.06 15.04 -8.12
C HIS A 282 -29.20 13.75 -7.28
N ILE A 283 -28.12 13.17 -6.80
CA ILE A 283 -28.17 11.99 -5.91
C ILE A 283 -28.45 12.41 -4.44
N SER A 284 -28.39 13.70 -4.12
CA SER A 284 -28.62 14.24 -2.76
C SER A 284 -30.07 14.77 -2.54
N GLU A 285 -30.96 14.64 -3.47
CA GLU A 285 -32.41 14.82 -3.33
C GLU A 285 -33.12 13.45 -3.36
#